data_822e2debfea9408531973b89733a88f0
#
_entry.id   822e2debfea9408531973b89733a88f0
#
_cell.length_a   1.000
_cell.length_b   1.000
_cell.length_c   1.000
_cell.angle_alpha   90.00
_cell.angle_beta   90.00
_cell.angle_gamma   90.00
#
_symmetry.space_group_name_H-M   'P 1'
#
loop_
_entity.id
_entity.type
_entity.pdbx_description
1 polymer ?
#
loop_
_entity_poly.entity_id
_entity_poly.type
_entity_poly.pdbx_seq_one_letter_code
_entity_poly.pdbx_strand_id
1 'polypeptide(L)'
;MIYRDIILKVFQSFQNPLPGEKAHLELAPYRKNVKFNFEQNKPKIASTLLLLYPKENNVYFCLIERPEYQGTHSNQISFPGGKNEEGETIKQTAIRETYEEIGVDPISINIIGEMTQVYVPPSNYLIHPFVGYLDLEPSFKADKREVKKIIEVNIEDLFSDEIIKSKKMTFNRKAGDFTLEVPYLDLNNEVVWGATSVILNEFRKMLQF
;
A
#
# COMPACT_ATOMS: atom_id res chain seq x y z
N MET A 1 -2.54 -16.13 -16.15
CA MET A 1 -3.82 -16.33 -15.40
C MET A 1 -4.85 -15.35 -15.93
N ILE A 2 -6.11 -15.75 -16.15
CA ILE A 2 -7.13 -14.83 -16.70
C ILE A 2 -7.47 -13.78 -15.64
N TYR A 3 -7.53 -12.49 -16.01
CA TYR A 3 -7.81 -11.37 -15.12
C TYR A 3 -8.99 -11.65 -14.16
N ARG A 4 -10.11 -12.13 -14.71
CA ARG A 4 -11.32 -12.44 -13.93
C ARG A 4 -11.10 -13.49 -12.85
N ASP A 5 -10.24 -14.48 -13.09
CA ASP A 5 -9.98 -15.55 -12.12
C ASP A 5 -9.22 -14.98 -10.90
N ILE A 6 -8.29 -14.05 -11.14
CA ILE A 6 -7.58 -13.34 -10.05
C ILE A 6 -8.57 -12.51 -9.25
N ILE A 7 -9.42 -11.72 -9.91
CA ILE A 7 -10.41 -10.88 -9.20
C ILE A 7 -11.35 -11.73 -8.36
N LEU A 8 -11.84 -12.87 -8.91
CA LEU A 8 -12.67 -13.81 -8.15
C LEU A 8 -11.91 -14.40 -6.95
N LYS A 9 -10.63 -14.75 -7.11
CA LYS A 9 -9.80 -15.24 -6.01
C LYS A 9 -9.64 -14.18 -4.93
N VAL A 10 -9.45 -12.92 -5.29
CA VAL A 10 -9.39 -11.80 -4.33
C VAL A 10 -10.70 -11.68 -3.57
N PHE A 11 -11.86 -11.71 -4.25
CA PHE A 11 -13.17 -11.70 -3.57
C PHE A 11 -13.32 -12.85 -2.58
N GLN A 12 -12.94 -14.07 -3.00
CA GLN A 12 -13.00 -15.26 -2.14
C GLN A 12 -12.09 -15.14 -0.93
N SER A 13 -10.90 -14.53 -1.08
CA SER A 13 -9.96 -14.33 0.02
C SER A 13 -10.52 -13.43 1.11
N PHE A 14 -11.33 -12.43 0.75
CA PHE A 14 -12.02 -11.56 1.72
C PHE A 14 -13.15 -12.26 2.48
N GLN A 15 -13.57 -13.47 2.09
CA GLN A 15 -14.52 -14.28 2.87
C GLN A 15 -13.84 -15.03 4.02
N ASN A 16 -12.52 -15.07 4.05
CA ASN A 16 -11.72 -15.71 5.09
C ASN A 16 -11.14 -14.65 6.04
N PRO A 17 -10.72 -15.05 7.25
CA PRO A 17 -9.99 -14.16 8.14
C PRO A 17 -8.72 -13.64 7.46
N LEU A 18 -8.49 -12.33 7.55
CA LEU A 18 -7.29 -11.71 7.00
C LEU A 18 -6.03 -12.21 7.71
N PRO A 19 -4.89 -12.35 7.00
CA PRO A 19 -3.59 -12.70 7.61
C PRO A 19 -3.14 -11.72 8.69
N GLY A 20 -3.49 -10.45 8.55
CA GLY A 20 -3.36 -9.40 9.55
C GLY A 20 -1.95 -9.14 10.03
N GLU A 21 -1.86 -8.80 11.31
CA GLU A 21 -0.59 -8.45 11.96
C GLU A 21 0.50 -9.52 11.78
N LYS A 22 0.13 -10.80 11.69
CA LYS A 22 1.08 -11.89 11.46
C LYS A 22 1.84 -11.70 10.14
N ALA A 23 1.14 -11.36 9.07
CA ALA A 23 1.75 -11.07 7.77
C ALA A 23 2.57 -9.76 7.82
N HIS A 24 2.09 -8.76 8.54
CA HIS A 24 2.80 -7.48 8.70
C HIS A 24 4.15 -7.64 9.39
N LEU A 25 4.24 -8.48 10.42
CA LEU A 25 5.47 -8.71 11.18
C LEU A 25 6.57 -9.40 10.38
N GLU A 26 6.26 -10.11 9.30
CA GLU A 26 7.28 -10.68 8.42
C GLU A 26 8.15 -9.60 7.75
N LEU A 27 7.54 -8.46 7.36
CA LEU A 27 8.25 -7.33 6.75
C LEU A 27 8.50 -6.15 7.71
N ALA A 28 7.99 -6.25 8.93
CA ALA A 28 8.23 -5.25 9.98
C ALA A 28 8.49 -5.91 11.35
N PRO A 29 9.50 -6.81 11.48
CA PRO A 29 9.75 -7.56 12.71
C PRO A 29 10.07 -6.66 13.91
N TYR A 30 10.59 -5.47 13.66
CA TYR A 30 10.86 -4.44 14.69
C TYR A 30 9.59 -3.88 15.35
N ARG A 31 8.40 -4.19 14.82
CA ARG A 31 7.10 -3.79 15.41
C ARG A 31 6.56 -4.75 16.45
N LYS A 32 7.11 -5.96 16.58
CA LYS A 32 6.61 -7.05 17.44
C LYS A 32 6.35 -6.65 18.90
N ASN A 33 7.08 -5.66 19.42
CA ASN A 33 6.95 -5.21 20.81
C ASN A 33 6.36 -3.80 20.94
N VAL A 34 5.87 -3.22 19.86
CA VAL A 34 5.30 -1.88 19.87
C VAL A 34 3.83 -1.96 20.27
N LYS A 35 3.55 -1.68 21.55
CA LYS A 35 2.16 -1.56 22.01
C LYS A 35 1.58 -0.21 21.61
N PHE A 36 0.41 -0.26 21.00
CA PHE A 36 -0.33 0.92 20.56
C PHE A 36 -1.42 1.26 21.56
N ASN A 37 -1.50 2.50 21.98
CA ASN A 37 -2.65 3.04 22.69
C ASN A 37 -3.32 4.11 21.81
N PHE A 38 -4.36 3.72 21.08
CA PHE A 38 -5.10 4.61 20.18
C PHE A 38 -5.77 5.78 20.92
N GLU A 39 -6.18 5.60 22.18
CA GLU A 39 -6.79 6.66 23.00
C GLU A 39 -5.80 7.77 23.32
N GLN A 40 -4.55 7.40 23.61
CA GLN A 40 -3.49 8.38 23.91
C GLN A 40 -2.93 9.01 22.63
N ASN A 41 -2.75 8.25 21.57
CA ASN A 41 -2.05 8.71 20.37
C ASN A 41 -2.96 9.46 19.39
N LYS A 42 -4.29 9.26 19.45
CA LYS A 42 -5.27 9.88 18.54
C LYS A 42 -4.75 9.98 17.10
N PRO A 43 -4.52 8.85 16.42
CA PRO A 43 -3.89 8.87 15.11
C PRO A 43 -4.76 9.61 14.10
N LYS A 44 -4.11 10.27 13.17
CA LYS A 44 -4.77 10.79 11.98
C LYS A 44 -5.19 9.62 11.10
N ILE A 45 -6.37 9.69 10.53
CA ILE A 45 -6.88 8.67 9.64
C ILE A 45 -6.41 8.95 8.21
N ALA A 46 -5.97 7.90 7.53
CA ALA A 46 -5.63 7.93 6.13
C ALA A 46 -6.16 6.67 5.43
N SER A 47 -6.30 6.74 4.13
CA SER A 47 -6.73 5.59 3.33
C SER A 47 -5.87 5.44 2.08
N THR A 48 -5.69 4.19 1.64
CA THR A 48 -4.93 3.86 0.42
C THR A 48 -5.67 2.83 -0.41
N LEU A 49 -5.37 2.78 -1.71
CA LEU A 49 -5.99 1.85 -2.63
C LEU A 49 -4.95 0.97 -3.36
N LEU A 50 -4.98 -0.33 -3.12
CA LEU A 50 -4.38 -1.33 -4.00
C LEU A 50 -5.35 -1.55 -5.16
N LEU A 51 -5.08 -0.93 -6.31
CA LEU A 51 -5.95 -0.93 -7.48
C LEU A 51 -5.45 -1.94 -8.51
N LEU A 52 -6.23 -3.01 -8.73
CA LEU A 52 -5.96 -4.06 -9.71
C LEU A 52 -6.59 -3.70 -11.05
N TYR A 53 -5.88 -3.96 -12.15
CA TYR A 53 -6.40 -3.72 -13.51
C TYR A 53 -5.79 -4.69 -14.52
N PRO A 54 -6.50 -4.96 -15.64
CA PRO A 54 -5.97 -5.75 -16.72
C PRO A 54 -4.97 -4.96 -17.54
N LYS A 55 -3.85 -5.58 -17.90
CA LYS A 55 -2.87 -5.05 -18.85
C LYS A 55 -2.11 -6.20 -19.49
N GLU A 56 -1.93 -6.20 -20.84
CA GLU A 56 -1.13 -7.19 -21.57
C GLU A 56 -1.49 -8.65 -21.24
N ASN A 57 -2.79 -8.95 -21.09
CA ASN A 57 -3.34 -10.26 -20.67
C ASN A 57 -2.95 -10.69 -19.25
N ASN A 58 -2.37 -9.82 -18.44
CA ASN A 58 -2.00 -10.04 -17.04
C ASN A 58 -2.80 -9.11 -16.11
N VAL A 59 -2.59 -9.30 -14.83
CA VAL A 59 -3.11 -8.41 -13.77
C VAL A 59 -1.99 -7.54 -13.26
N TYR A 60 -2.23 -6.26 -13.27
CA TYR A 60 -1.30 -5.26 -12.72
C TYR A 60 -1.93 -4.53 -11.55
N PHE A 61 -1.09 -3.94 -10.74
CA PHE A 61 -1.47 -2.89 -9.80
C PHE A 61 -0.47 -1.73 -9.91
N CYS A 62 -0.83 -0.56 -9.39
CA CYS A 62 0.04 0.58 -9.41
C CYS A 62 0.48 1.02 -8.01
N LEU A 63 1.71 1.50 -7.95
CA LEU A 63 2.28 2.27 -6.86
C LEU A 63 2.68 3.63 -7.39
N ILE A 64 2.88 4.60 -6.49
CA ILE A 64 3.40 5.92 -6.81
C ILE A 64 4.72 6.17 -6.08
N GLU A 65 5.65 6.83 -6.74
CA GLU A 65 6.81 7.43 -6.10
C GLU A 65 6.45 8.89 -5.76
N ARG A 66 6.52 9.23 -4.48
CA ARG A 66 6.28 10.60 -4.01
C ARG A 66 7.46 11.51 -4.37
N PRO A 67 7.22 12.79 -4.69
CA PRO A 67 8.31 13.72 -4.98
C PRO A 67 9.21 13.95 -3.76
N GLU A 68 10.36 14.50 -4.01
CA GLU A 68 11.27 14.94 -2.95
C GLU A 68 10.74 16.21 -2.27
N TYR A 69 10.50 16.14 -0.96
CA TYR A 69 10.11 17.27 -0.14
C TYR A 69 10.65 17.14 1.28
N GLN A 70 10.63 18.23 2.06
CA GLN A 70 11.02 18.17 3.47
C GLN A 70 9.91 17.50 4.30
N GLY A 71 9.99 16.17 4.49
CA GLY A 71 9.00 15.41 5.25
C GLY A 71 9.34 13.94 5.40
N THR A 72 8.58 13.24 6.26
CA THR A 72 8.83 11.84 6.66
C THR A 72 8.61 10.80 5.54
N HIS A 73 7.96 11.17 4.45
CA HIS A 73 7.59 10.25 3.36
C HIS A 73 8.14 10.68 1.99
N SER A 74 9.17 11.55 1.98
CA SER A 74 9.86 12.01 0.78
C SER A 74 10.51 10.84 0.03
N ASN A 75 10.37 10.80 -1.29
CA ASN A 75 10.90 9.74 -2.17
C ASN A 75 10.45 8.30 -1.78
N GLN A 76 9.36 8.14 -1.02
CA GLN A 76 8.84 6.82 -0.69
C GLN A 76 7.87 6.32 -1.76
N ILE A 77 7.85 5.01 -1.92
CA ILE A 77 6.89 4.32 -2.78
C ILE A 77 5.69 3.91 -1.94
N SER A 78 4.51 4.29 -2.38
CA SER A 78 3.25 3.99 -1.72
C SER A 78 2.16 3.62 -2.71
N PHE A 79 1.06 3.09 -2.18
CA PHE A 79 -0.20 3.09 -2.93
C PHE A 79 -0.69 4.53 -3.11
N PRO A 80 -1.51 4.81 -4.12
CA PRO A 80 -2.32 6.02 -4.12
C PRO A 80 -3.13 6.12 -2.83
N GLY A 81 -3.18 7.32 -2.24
CA GLY A 81 -3.90 7.52 -0.99
C GLY A 81 -3.39 8.68 -0.15
N GLY A 82 -4.22 9.09 0.80
CA GLY A 82 -3.93 10.22 1.65
C GLY A 82 -4.81 10.33 2.88
N LYS A 83 -4.87 11.54 3.41
CA LYS A 83 -5.57 11.85 4.66
C LYS A 83 -7.08 11.88 4.45
N ASN A 84 -7.83 11.28 5.41
CA ASN A 84 -9.28 11.42 5.44
C ASN A 84 -9.67 12.87 5.75
N GLU A 85 -10.63 13.40 4.98
CA GLU A 85 -11.20 14.73 5.15
C GLU A 85 -12.55 14.69 5.86
N GLU A 86 -12.97 15.83 6.38
CA GLU A 86 -14.27 15.93 7.07
C GLU A 86 -15.43 15.73 6.10
N GLY A 87 -16.38 14.89 6.48
CA GLY A 87 -17.59 14.62 5.69
C GLY A 87 -17.45 13.45 4.69
N GLU A 88 -16.27 12.84 4.54
CA GLU A 88 -16.08 11.66 3.71
C GLU A 88 -15.91 10.38 4.52
N THR A 89 -16.33 9.26 3.97
CA THR A 89 -15.99 7.93 4.49
C THR A 89 -14.57 7.56 4.11
N ILE A 90 -13.95 6.66 4.89
CA ILE A 90 -12.59 6.16 4.63
C ILE A 90 -12.45 5.56 3.21
N LYS A 91 -13.51 4.89 2.73
CA LYS A 91 -13.55 4.37 1.35
C LYS A 91 -13.55 5.48 0.31
N GLN A 92 -14.31 6.57 0.55
CA GLN A 92 -14.32 7.73 -0.34
C GLN A 92 -12.97 8.42 -0.40
N THR A 93 -12.25 8.50 0.73
CA THR A 93 -10.87 8.98 0.75
C THR A 93 -9.98 8.21 -0.21
N ALA A 94 -9.98 6.87 -0.15
CA ALA A 94 -9.15 6.04 -1.02
C ALA A 94 -9.43 6.30 -2.51
N ILE A 95 -10.71 6.45 -2.86
CA ILE A 95 -11.15 6.70 -4.24
C ILE A 95 -10.78 8.11 -4.69
N ARG A 96 -11.03 9.14 -3.87
CA ARG A 96 -10.71 10.55 -4.16
C ARG A 96 -9.21 10.73 -4.38
N GLU A 97 -8.40 10.26 -3.44
CA GLU A 97 -6.94 10.35 -3.52
C GLU A 97 -6.39 9.65 -4.77
N THR A 98 -6.95 8.49 -5.11
CA THR A 98 -6.57 7.77 -6.35
C THR A 98 -6.89 8.60 -7.59
N TYR A 99 -8.03 9.30 -7.62
CA TYR A 99 -8.36 10.21 -8.71
C TYR A 99 -7.40 11.41 -8.75
N GLU A 100 -7.15 12.05 -7.62
CA GLU A 100 -6.30 13.26 -7.52
C GLU A 100 -4.85 12.95 -7.91
N GLU A 101 -4.28 11.84 -7.42
CA GLU A 101 -2.88 11.49 -7.63
C GLU A 101 -2.60 10.89 -9.01
N ILE A 102 -3.48 10.02 -9.53
CA ILE A 102 -3.21 9.25 -10.77
C ILE A 102 -4.29 9.34 -11.84
N GLY A 103 -5.36 10.12 -11.62
CA GLY A 103 -6.37 10.47 -12.61
C GLY A 103 -7.34 9.35 -12.99
N VAL A 104 -7.50 8.32 -12.17
CA VAL A 104 -8.46 7.23 -12.41
C VAL A 104 -9.86 7.67 -12.03
N ASP A 105 -10.82 7.57 -12.98
CA ASP A 105 -12.21 7.97 -12.75
C ASP A 105 -12.82 7.19 -11.57
N PRO A 106 -13.32 7.87 -10.53
CA PRO A 106 -13.98 7.28 -9.37
C PRO A 106 -15.10 6.28 -9.71
N ILE A 107 -15.85 6.53 -10.79
CA ILE A 107 -16.98 5.69 -11.23
C ILE A 107 -16.49 4.31 -11.71
N SER A 108 -15.28 4.24 -12.25
CA SER A 108 -14.69 2.99 -12.75
C SER A 108 -14.12 2.09 -11.64
N ILE A 109 -13.94 2.62 -10.43
CA ILE A 109 -13.30 1.90 -9.32
C ILE A 109 -14.32 1.03 -8.59
N ASN A 110 -14.10 -0.28 -8.62
CA ASN A 110 -14.90 -1.26 -7.88
C ASN A 110 -14.12 -1.68 -6.61
N ILE A 111 -14.59 -1.32 -5.43
CA ILE A 111 -13.96 -1.73 -4.16
C ILE A 111 -14.38 -3.16 -3.81
N ILE A 112 -13.40 -4.01 -3.50
CA ILE A 112 -13.60 -5.41 -3.08
C ILE A 112 -13.70 -5.50 -1.55
N GLY A 113 -12.76 -4.89 -0.83
CA GLY A 113 -12.72 -4.97 0.63
C GLY A 113 -11.64 -4.10 1.26
N GLU A 114 -11.67 -4.02 2.59
CA GLU A 114 -10.67 -3.36 3.42
C GLU A 114 -9.76 -4.42 4.03
N MET A 115 -8.45 -4.20 3.95
CA MET A 115 -7.42 -5.03 4.57
C MET A 115 -7.15 -4.59 6.01
N THR A 116 -6.25 -5.28 6.69
CA THR A 116 -5.89 -4.94 8.07
C THR A 116 -5.23 -3.56 8.15
N GLN A 117 -5.72 -2.75 9.07
CA GLN A 117 -5.22 -1.40 9.30
C GLN A 117 -3.75 -1.40 9.70
N VAL A 118 -3.01 -0.40 9.24
CA VAL A 118 -1.58 -0.25 9.54
C VAL A 118 -1.34 1.10 10.22
N TYR A 119 -0.88 1.05 11.47
CA TYR A 119 -0.43 2.28 12.11
C TYR A 119 1.02 2.61 11.77
N VAL A 120 1.30 3.89 11.53
CA VAL A 120 2.63 4.42 11.17
C VAL A 120 3.09 5.41 12.24
N PRO A 121 3.87 4.98 13.25
CA PRO A 121 4.28 5.82 14.38
C PRO A 121 4.94 7.14 14.00
N PRO A 122 5.90 7.18 13.03
CA PRO A 122 6.61 8.41 12.73
C PRO A 122 5.73 9.58 12.26
N SER A 123 4.65 9.27 11.55
CA SER A 123 3.69 10.26 11.03
C SER A 123 2.39 10.33 11.83
N ASN A 124 2.20 9.41 12.79
CA ASN A 124 0.99 9.25 13.57
C ASN A 124 -0.28 9.05 12.70
N TYR A 125 -0.16 8.24 11.64
CA TYR A 125 -1.30 7.84 10.80
C TYR A 125 -1.73 6.42 11.09
N LEU A 126 -3.05 6.20 11.12
CA LEU A 126 -3.69 4.90 10.99
C LEU A 126 -4.18 4.78 9.54
N ILE A 127 -3.58 3.88 8.78
CA ILE A 127 -3.88 3.69 7.37
C ILE A 127 -4.93 2.58 7.23
N HIS A 128 -5.97 2.85 6.47
CA HIS A 128 -7.01 1.93 6.05
C HIS A 128 -6.76 1.51 4.59
N PRO A 129 -6.18 0.33 4.34
CA PRO A 129 -5.90 -0.13 2.98
C PRO A 129 -7.13 -0.77 2.37
N PHE A 130 -7.54 -0.30 1.21
CA PHE A 130 -8.56 -0.96 0.39
C PHE A 130 -7.95 -1.72 -0.78
N VAL A 131 -8.64 -2.76 -1.22
CA VAL A 131 -8.39 -3.42 -2.49
C VAL A 131 -9.57 -3.12 -3.41
N GLY A 132 -9.26 -2.70 -4.62
CA GLY A 132 -10.24 -2.45 -5.66
C GLY A 132 -9.74 -2.90 -7.02
N TYR A 133 -10.63 -2.85 -8.02
CA TYR A 133 -10.29 -3.23 -9.38
C TYR A 133 -10.98 -2.34 -10.42
N LEU A 134 -10.43 -2.36 -11.62
CA LEU A 134 -11.00 -1.77 -12.84
C LEU A 134 -11.30 -2.87 -13.85
N ASP A 135 -12.35 -2.73 -14.62
CA ASP A 135 -12.67 -3.70 -15.69
C ASP A 135 -11.79 -3.54 -16.95
N LEU A 136 -11.16 -2.38 -17.10
CA LEU A 136 -10.32 -2.01 -18.25
C LEU A 136 -8.97 -1.45 -17.78
N GLU A 137 -7.98 -1.51 -18.67
CA GLU A 137 -6.69 -0.84 -18.48
C GLU A 137 -6.89 0.67 -18.31
N PRO A 138 -6.38 1.29 -17.23
CA PRO A 138 -6.54 2.73 -17.01
C PRO A 138 -5.58 3.54 -17.89
N SER A 139 -6.01 4.76 -18.23
CA SER A 139 -5.12 5.78 -18.77
C SER A 139 -4.71 6.71 -17.61
N PHE A 140 -3.54 6.47 -17.05
CA PHE A 140 -3.05 7.24 -15.91
C PHE A 140 -2.70 8.68 -16.26
N LYS A 141 -3.07 9.59 -15.38
CA LYS A 141 -2.69 11.01 -15.44
C LYS A 141 -2.16 11.45 -14.08
N ALA A 142 -0.85 11.33 -13.89
CA ALA A 142 -0.20 11.71 -12.64
C ALA A 142 -0.30 13.22 -12.37
N ASP A 143 -0.71 13.61 -11.17
CA ASP A 143 -0.49 14.97 -10.70
C ASP A 143 0.99 15.15 -10.33
N LYS A 144 1.71 15.91 -11.14
CA LYS A 144 3.16 16.12 -10.98
C LYS A 144 3.57 16.80 -9.68
N ARG A 145 2.62 17.38 -8.93
CA ARG A 145 2.88 18.00 -7.62
C ARG A 145 2.98 16.94 -6.52
N GLU A 146 2.28 15.80 -6.68
CA GLU A 146 2.15 14.76 -5.66
C GLU A 146 2.75 13.42 -6.08
N VAL A 147 2.90 13.21 -7.39
CA VAL A 147 3.39 11.96 -7.98
C VAL A 147 4.56 12.23 -8.92
N LYS A 148 5.74 11.78 -8.54
CA LYS A 148 6.95 11.84 -9.38
C LYS A 148 6.90 10.79 -10.49
N LYS A 149 6.41 9.58 -10.16
CA LYS A 149 6.37 8.43 -11.08
C LYS A 149 5.25 7.47 -10.66
N ILE A 150 4.54 6.92 -11.64
CA ILE A 150 3.66 5.76 -11.45
C ILE A 150 4.47 4.50 -11.77
N ILE A 151 4.38 3.51 -10.90
CA ILE A 151 5.08 2.23 -11.00
C ILE A 151 4.02 1.15 -11.17
N GLU A 152 3.94 0.60 -12.37
CA GLU A 152 3.03 -0.49 -12.68
C GLU A 152 3.73 -1.82 -12.40
N VAL A 153 3.13 -2.66 -11.57
CA VAL A 153 3.70 -3.94 -11.13
C VAL A 153 2.78 -5.07 -11.57
N ASN A 154 3.36 -6.08 -12.25
CA ASN A 154 2.63 -7.31 -12.53
C ASN A 154 2.37 -8.05 -11.21
N ILE A 155 1.13 -8.48 -10.98
CA ILE A 155 0.76 -9.18 -9.75
C ILE A 155 1.58 -10.45 -9.54
N GLU A 156 2.01 -11.11 -10.60
CA GLU A 156 2.83 -12.33 -10.54
C GLU A 156 4.18 -12.09 -9.88
N ASP A 157 4.74 -10.88 -10.03
CA ASP A 157 6.01 -10.50 -9.41
C ASP A 157 5.93 -10.54 -7.88
N LEU A 158 4.74 -10.37 -7.28
CA LEU A 158 4.56 -10.48 -5.84
C LEU A 158 4.78 -11.90 -5.29
N PHE A 159 4.68 -12.93 -6.12
CA PHE A 159 4.72 -14.32 -5.66
C PHE A 159 6.11 -14.95 -5.72
N SER A 160 7.12 -14.25 -6.24
CA SER A 160 8.50 -14.68 -6.14
C SER A 160 9.03 -14.47 -4.72
N ASP A 161 9.70 -15.49 -4.16
CA ASP A 161 10.36 -15.33 -2.85
C ASP A 161 11.61 -14.47 -2.93
N GLU A 162 12.18 -14.29 -4.12
CA GLU A 162 13.38 -13.48 -4.37
C GLU A 162 13.15 -11.97 -4.21
N ILE A 163 11.90 -11.52 -4.20
CA ILE A 163 11.57 -10.10 -3.99
C ILE A 163 11.79 -9.63 -2.55
N ILE A 164 11.80 -10.54 -1.58
CA ILE A 164 12.00 -10.19 -0.16
C ILE A 164 13.49 -10.04 0.09
N LYS A 165 13.92 -8.80 0.29
CA LYS A 165 15.32 -8.44 0.57
C LYS A 165 15.41 -7.64 1.86
N SER A 166 16.64 -7.41 2.34
CA SER A 166 16.89 -6.54 3.49
C SER A 166 17.99 -5.55 3.17
N LYS A 167 17.89 -4.36 3.76
CA LYS A 167 18.96 -3.37 3.72
C LYS A 167 19.08 -2.59 5.02
N LYS A 168 20.28 -2.10 5.32
CA LYS A 168 20.50 -1.17 6.44
C LYS A 168 19.95 0.20 6.08
N MET A 169 19.05 0.71 6.92
CA MET A 169 18.48 2.06 6.82
C MET A 169 18.81 2.83 8.09
N THR A 170 19.27 4.07 7.92
CA THR A 170 19.53 4.98 9.04
C THR A 170 18.37 5.94 9.19
N PHE A 171 17.87 6.06 10.40
CA PHE A 171 16.76 6.92 10.78
C PHE A 171 17.24 8.01 11.72
N ASN A 172 17.00 9.26 11.35
CA ASN A 172 17.39 10.42 12.15
C ASN A 172 16.28 10.72 13.15
N ARG A 173 16.61 10.75 14.43
CA ARG A 173 15.70 11.16 15.51
C ARG A 173 16.31 12.26 16.36
N LYS A 174 15.46 13.02 17.04
CA LYS A 174 15.92 14.03 18.01
C LYS A 174 16.83 13.46 19.11
N ALA A 175 16.67 12.17 19.43
CA ALA A 175 17.47 11.44 20.42
C ALA A 175 18.75 10.80 19.86
N GLY A 176 19.08 11.02 18.58
CA GLY A 176 20.22 10.44 17.88
C GLY A 176 19.80 9.49 16.74
N ASP A 177 20.70 9.31 15.80
CA ASP A 177 20.52 8.42 14.65
C ASP A 177 20.60 6.97 15.08
N PHE A 178 19.80 6.11 14.47
CA PHE A 178 19.88 4.67 14.65
C PHE A 178 19.73 3.95 13.31
N THR A 179 20.42 2.84 13.16
CA THR A 179 20.41 2.02 11.95
C THR A 179 19.73 0.70 12.24
N LEU A 180 18.79 0.32 11.38
CA LEU A 180 18.11 -0.97 11.41
C LEU A 180 18.32 -1.69 10.08
N GLU A 181 18.35 -3.02 10.15
CA GLU A 181 18.15 -3.85 8.98
C GLU A 181 16.65 -3.95 8.72
N VAL A 182 16.21 -3.40 7.57
CA VAL A 182 14.80 -3.28 7.23
C VAL A 182 14.50 -4.19 6.06
N PRO A 183 13.56 -5.15 6.22
CA PRO A 183 13.03 -5.91 5.11
C PRO A 183 12.28 -5.01 4.13
N TYR A 184 12.37 -5.32 2.84
CA TYR A 184 11.65 -4.62 1.78
C TYR A 184 11.29 -5.59 0.65
N LEU A 185 10.36 -5.18 -0.20
CA LEU A 185 10.04 -5.85 -1.46
C LEU A 185 10.77 -5.12 -2.58
N ASP A 186 11.55 -5.88 -3.37
CA ASP A 186 12.19 -5.39 -4.59
C ASP A 186 11.21 -5.61 -5.75
N LEU A 187 10.50 -4.57 -6.14
CA LEU A 187 9.52 -4.60 -7.22
C LEU A 187 9.97 -3.66 -8.33
N ASN A 188 10.25 -4.19 -9.52
CA ASN A 188 10.77 -3.43 -10.66
C ASN A 188 12.06 -2.64 -10.35
N ASN A 189 12.96 -3.21 -9.55
CA ASN A 189 14.16 -2.58 -9.00
C ASN A 189 13.89 -1.39 -8.06
N GLU A 190 12.67 -1.28 -7.57
CA GLU A 190 12.27 -0.28 -6.60
C GLU A 190 12.22 -0.87 -5.19
N VAL A 191 12.64 -0.07 -4.21
CA VAL A 191 12.67 -0.48 -2.80
C VAL A 191 11.35 -0.14 -2.14
N VAL A 192 10.45 -1.11 -2.05
CA VAL A 192 9.14 -0.94 -1.41
C VAL A 192 9.21 -1.45 0.04
N TRP A 193 9.11 -0.55 1.01
CA TRP A 193 9.25 -0.85 2.43
C TRP A 193 8.17 -0.18 3.30
N GLY A 194 8.20 -0.44 4.60
CA GLY A 194 7.31 0.22 5.57
C GLY A 194 5.85 -0.20 5.43
N ALA A 195 4.92 0.76 5.47
CA ALA A 195 3.49 0.48 5.41
C ALA A 195 3.10 -0.22 4.09
N THR A 196 3.66 0.24 2.97
CA THR A 196 3.37 -0.31 1.64
C THR A 196 3.77 -1.79 1.54
N SER A 197 4.98 -2.14 2.00
CA SER A 197 5.44 -3.52 1.95
C SER A 197 4.64 -4.47 2.85
N VAL A 198 4.23 -4.03 4.04
CA VAL A 198 3.46 -4.89 4.94
C VAL A 198 2.04 -5.13 4.41
N ILE A 199 1.43 -4.13 3.79
CA ILE A 199 0.11 -4.25 3.12
C ILE A 199 0.23 -5.20 1.92
N LEU A 200 1.26 -5.06 1.08
CA LEU A 200 1.51 -5.96 -0.04
C LEU A 200 1.77 -7.40 0.42
N ASN A 201 2.49 -7.59 1.53
CA ASN A 201 2.74 -8.93 2.05
C ASN A 201 1.46 -9.58 2.59
N GLU A 202 0.59 -8.83 3.23
CA GLU A 202 -0.73 -9.32 3.63
C GLU A 202 -1.55 -9.74 2.41
N PHE A 203 -1.62 -8.90 1.37
CA PHE A 203 -2.29 -9.21 0.12
C PHE A 203 -1.71 -10.46 -0.57
N ARG A 204 -0.38 -10.57 -0.63
CA ARG A 204 0.33 -11.75 -1.12
C ARG A 204 -0.10 -13.02 -0.37
N LYS A 205 -0.16 -12.97 0.96
CA LYS A 205 -0.58 -14.09 1.80
C LYS A 205 -2.04 -14.46 1.63
N MET A 206 -2.91 -13.49 1.37
CA MET A 206 -4.33 -13.74 1.07
C MET A 206 -4.51 -14.58 -0.20
N LEU A 207 -3.60 -14.48 -1.16
CA LEU A 207 -3.71 -15.16 -2.45
C LEU A 207 -2.88 -16.46 -2.55
N GLN A 208 -2.06 -16.79 -1.56
CA GLN A 208 -1.20 -17.97 -1.53
C GLN A 208 -1.87 -19.27 -1.06
N PHE A 209 -3.20 -19.33 -1.00
CA PHE A 209 -3.93 -20.54 -0.59
C PHE A 209 -4.03 -21.59 -1.70
#